data_5d41244143082ff7d0b47d18a3a57a65
#
_entry.id   5d41244143082ff7d0b47d18a3a57a65
#
_cell.length_a   1.000
_cell.length_b   1.000
_cell.length_c   1.000
_cell.angle_alpha   90.00
_cell.angle_beta   90.00
_cell.angle_gamma   90.00
#
_symmetry.space_group_name_H-M   'P 1'
#
loop_
_entity.id
_entity.type
_entity.pdbx_description
1 polymer ?
#
loop_
_entity_poly.entity_id
_entity_poly.type
_entity_poly.pdbx_seq_one_letter_code
_entity_poly.pdbx_strand_id
1 'polypeptide(L)'
;MAYLVASKALPRYIKRYARIFSFRRLFNFVSVILSMTVSWIIRRPIVWGQPFMLMVEPTNYCNLKCPLCPSGNGEMSRRRGNMSLGDYKAMVDELSPRSFMMMMWNQGEPYLNKCFNEMVRYAHNKGLFTFTSTNGHYIRKDSEAESIVKSGLDEIIVSLDGVDQETYQQYRVGGDINKVFDGVKRLVIAKQRLGAETPLINLQFIVMRHNQDDIDLAEQYARDLGVDKFLVKTAQVYSDADADKFLPSEDSYSRYEKTDDGLVVKGQPVRGCKVLWYSSMINWNGDVAPCCFDKDVDFKMGSAFEKGSFKNIWRGRSYMDFRKKVLKDRSGVDMCRNCSEGYRGMFSHVKELRS
;
A
#
# COMPACT_ATOMS: atom_id res chain seq x y z
N MET A 1 2.58 3.57 -9.78
CA MET A 1 2.76 3.13 -11.21
C MET A 1 4.14 3.40 -11.78
N ALA A 2 4.88 4.40 -11.35
CA ALA A 2 6.25 4.65 -11.81
C ALA A 2 7.25 3.51 -11.52
N TYR A 3 6.94 2.63 -10.60
CA TYR A 3 7.78 1.49 -10.20
C TYR A 3 7.85 0.33 -11.21
N LEU A 4 6.99 0.32 -12.23
CA LEU A 4 6.82 -0.84 -13.12
C LEU A 4 7.54 -0.71 -14.47
N VAL A 5 8.08 0.47 -14.82
CA VAL A 5 8.44 0.75 -16.22
C VAL A 5 9.94 0.62 -16.54
N ALA A 6 10.82 0.48 -15.55
CA ALA A 6 12.27 0.52 -15.80
C ALA A 6 13.06 -0.65 -15.20
N SER A 7 12.49 -1.89 -15.14
CA SER A 7 13.16 -2.95 -14.41
C SER A 7 13.68 -4.06 -15.31
N LYS A 8 14.90 -4.56 -15.03
CA LYS A 8 15.44 -5.83 -15.55
C LYS A 8 14.52 -7.02 -15.24
N ALA A 9 13.57 -6.85 -14.32
CA ALA A 9 12.51 -7.80 -14.00
C ALA A 9 11.33 -7.79 -14.99
N LEU A 10 11.36 -6.94 -16.04
CA LEU A 10 10.27 -6.83 -17.01
C LEU A 10 9.78 -8.18 -17.59
N PRO A 11 10.63 -9.16 -17.93
CA PRO A 11 10.16 -10.46 -18.42
C PRO A 11 9.33 -11.24 -17.39
N ARG A 12 9.70 -11.14 -16.09
CA ARG A 12 8.94 -11.76 -14.99
C ARG A 12 7.58 -11.12 -14.82
N TYR A 13 7.48 -9.80 -15.02
CA TYR A 13 6.21 -9.09 -14.99
C TYR A 13 5.34 -9.40 -16.21
N ILE A 14 5.91 -9.58 -17.41
CA ILE A 14 5.16 -9.87 -18.65
C ILE A 14 4.32 -11.15 -18.49
N LYS A 15 4.91 -12.27 -18.03
CA LYS A 15 4.16 -13.51 -17.76
C LYS A 15 2.97 -13.29 -16.80
N ARG A 16 3.17 -12.49 -15.77
CA ARG A 16 2.14 -12.18 -14.77
C ARG A 16 1.04 -11.32 -15.35
N TYR A 17 1.40 -10.30 -16.14
CA TYR A 17 0.42 -9.44 -16.80
C TYR A 17 -0.37 -10.19 -17.87
N ALA A 18 0.22 -11.17 -18.57
CA ALA A 18 -0.52 -12.05 -19.47
C ALA A 18 -1.63 -12.82 -18.75
N ARG A 19 -1.38 -13.31 -17.51
CA ARG A 19 -2.39 -14.00 -16.69
C ARG A 19 -3.57 -13.10 -16.30
N ILE A 20 -3.30 -11.83 -16.02
CA ILE A 20 -4.34 -10.89 -15.57
C ILE A 20 -5.05 -10.19 -16.72
N PHE A 21 -4.62 -10.41 -17.96
CA PHE A 21 -5.22 -9.78 -19.12
C PHE A 21 -6.62 -10.37 -19.40
N SER A 22 -7.59 -9.48 -19.63
CA SER A 22 -8.88 -9.81 -20.25
C SER A 22 -9.43 -8.59 -20.99
N PHE A 23 -10.18 -8.80 -22.05
CA PHE A 23 -10.83 -7.72 -22.79
C PHE A 23 -11.73 -6.86 -21.91
N ARG A 24 -12.43 -7.47 -20.93
CA ARG A 24 -13.28 -6.75 -19.98
C ARG A 24 -12.47 -5.81 -19.09
N ARG A 25 -11.30 -6.26 -18.61
CA ARG A 25 -10.38 -5.43 -17.82
C ARG A 25 -9.78 -4.32 -18.66
N LEU A 26 -9.34 -4.62 -19.88
CA LEU A 26 -8.80 -3.61 -20.80
C LEU A 26 -9.84 -2.54 -21.12
N PHE A 27 -11.07 -2.94 -21.47
CA PHE A 27 -12.16 -1.99 -21.73
C PHE A 27 -12.45 -1.12 -20.50
N ASN A 28 -12.48 -1.73 -19.30
CA ASN A 28 -12.65 -0.99 -18.05
C ASN A 28 -11.52 0.02 -17.83
N PHE A 29 -10.28 -0.39 -18.05
CA PHE A 29 -9.09 0.49 -17.92
C PHE A 29 -9.20 1.69 -18.86
N VAL A 30 -9.48 1.46 -20.14
CA VAL A 30 -9.66 2.52 -21.14
C VAL A 30 -10.79 3.46 -20.71
N SER A 31 -11.93 2.91 -20.27
CA SER A 31 -13.07 3.70 -19.77
C SER A 31 -12.69 4.58 -18.57
N VAL A 32 -11.89 4.05 -17.63
CA VAL A 32 -11.39 4.83 -16.48
C VAL A 32 -10.49 5.96 -16.95
N ILE A 33 -9.50 5.68 -17.81
CA ILE A 33 -8.55 6.69 -18.28
C ILE A 33 -9.27 7.78 -19.08
N LEU A 34 -10.15 7.43 -20.00
CA LEU A 34 -10.91 8.39 -20.79
C LEU A 34 -11.82 9.25 -19.90
N SER A 35 -12.61 8.65 -19.01
CA SER A 35 -13.48 9.43 -18.12
C SER A 35 -12.70 10.31 -17.15
N MET A 36 -11.53 9.87 -16.69
CA MET A 36 -10.61 10.67 -15.90
C MET A 36 -10.13 11.89 -16.71
N THR A 37 -9.60 11.68 -17.91
CA THR A 37 -9.12 12.76 -18.78
C THR A 37 -10.21 13.78 -19.08
N VAL A 38 -11.41 13.31 -19.49
CA VAL A 38 -12.56 14.20 -19.70
C VAL A 38 -12.90 15.00 -18.45
N SER A 39 -12.89 14.34 -17.26
CA SER A 39 -13.17 15.01 -16.00
C SER A 39 -12.19 16.17 -15.70
N TRP A 40 -10.90 16.00 -16.03
CA TRP A 40 -9.89 17.05 -15.87
C TRP A 40 -10.10 18.24 -16.83
N ILE A 41 -10.51 17.94 -18.08
CA ILE A 41 -10.77 18.97 -19.10
C ILE A 41 -12.00 19.80 -18.72
N ILE A 42 -13.13 19.14 -18.47
CA ILE A 42 -14.41 19.84 -18.21
C ILE A 42 -14.60 20.27 -16.76
N ARG A 43 -13.68 19.90 -15.87
CA ARG A 43 -13.70 20.23 -14.42
C ARG A 43 -14.94 19.71 -13.67
N ARG A 44 -15.48 18.58 -14.12
CA ARG A 44 -16.61 17.90 -13.50
C ARG A 44 -16.31 16.38 -13.43
N PRO A 45 -16.68 15.69 -12.32
CA PRO A 45 -16.42 14.27 -12.22
C PRO A 45 -17.31 13.49 -13.20
N ILE A 46 -16.68 12.75 -14.11
CA ILE A 46 -17.30 11.75 -14.99
C ILE A 46 -16.65 10.41 -14.68
N VAL A 47 -17.44 9.35 -14.56
CA VAL A 47 -16.96 8.01 -14.20
C VAL A 47 -17.65 6.96 -15.07
N TRP A 48 -16.94 6.42 -16.07
CA TRP A 48 -17.45 5.39 -16.96
C TRP A 48 -17.05 3.99 -16.53
N GLY A 49 -15.82 3.81 -16.03
CA GLY A 49 -15.31 2.54 -15.51
C GLY A 49 -15.54 2.33 -14.02
N GLN A 50 -14.96 1.25 -13.50
CA GLN A 50 -14.86 0.91 -12.07
C GLN A 50 -13.39 0.84 -11.66
N PRO A 51 -13.03 0.83 -10.36
CA PRO A 51 -11.64 0.79 -9.97
C PRO A 51 -10.93 -0.44 -10.54
N PHE A 52 -9.79 -0.22 -11.16
CA PHE A 52 -8.96 -1.31 -11.66
C PHE A 52 -7.86 -1.71 -10.65
N MET A 53 -7.64 -0.90 -9.64
CA MET A 53 -6.81 -1.19 -8.47
C MET A 53 -7.69 -1.19 -7.23
N LEU A 54 -7.68 -2.29 -6.50
CA LEU A 54 -8.38 -2.42 -5.23
C LEU A 54 -7.38 -2.26 -4.09
N MET A 55 -7.76 -1.52 -3.07
CA MET A 55 -7.06 -1.47 -1.79
C MET A 55 -7.97 -2.14 -0.77
N VAL A 56 -7.49 -3.16 -0.09
CA VAL A 56 -8.28 -3.94 0.86
C VAL A 56 -7.50 -4.05 2.16
N GLU A 57 -8.18 -3.78 3.28
CA GLU A 57 -7.65 -3.93 4.62
C GLU A 57 -8.16 -5.26 5.21
N PRO A 58 -7.34 -6.31 5.25
CA PRO A 58 -7.78 -7.60 5.80
C PRO A 58 -8.04 -7.55 7.30
N THR A 59 -7.34 -6.67 8.00
CA THR A 59 -7.45 -6.40 9.43
C THR A 59 -6.82 -5.05 9.75
N ASN A 60 -7.24 -4.42 10.82
CA ASN A 60 -6.57 -3.26 11.39
C ASN A 60 -5.96 -3.53 12.79
N TYR A 61 -5.87 -4.81 13.20
CA TYR A 61 -5.04 -5.20 14.32
C TYR A 61 -3.55 -5.16 13.92
N CYS A 62 -2.69 -4.68 14.82
CA CYS A 62 -1.24 -4.74 14.69
C CYS A 62 -0.61 -5.18 16.00
N ASN A 63 0.50 -5.91 15.90
CA ASN A 63 1.30 -6.34 17.04
C ASN A 63 2.43 -5.36 17.39
N LEU A 64 2.63 -4.29 16.61
CA LEU A 64 3.61 -3.23 16.86
C LEU A 64 2.93 -1.92 17.25
N LYS A 65 3.70 -1.03 17.91
CA LYS A 65 3.24 0.28 18.40
C LYS A 65 4.03 1.42 17.74
N CYS A 66 4.11 1.41 16.40
CA CYS A 66 4.86 2.43 15.64
C CYS A 66 4.26 3.82 15.86
N PRO A 67 5.05 4.85 16.27
CA PRO A 67 4.54 6.17 16.68
C PRO A 67 3.76 6.94 15.61
N LEU A 68 4.18 6.85 14.34
CA LEU A 68 3.53 7.56 13.24
C LEU A 68 2.39 6.74 12.58
N CYS A 69 2.02 5.61 13.17
CA CYS A 69 1.00 4.73 12.60
C CYS A 69 -0.26 4.73 13.48
N PRO A 70 -1.44 5.14 13.00
CA PRO A 70 -2.66 5.15 13.80
C PRO A 70 -3.03 3.80 14.40
N SER A 71 -2.69 2.69 13.72
CA SER A 71 -2.87 1.34 14.29
C SER A 71 -1.93 1.07 15.46
N GLY A 72 -0.77 1.71 15.50
CA GLY A 72 0.28 1.49 16.50
C GLY A 72 0.24 2.46 17.67
N ASN A 73 -0.01 3.75 17.43
CA ASN A 73 0.01 4.81 18.44
C ASN A 73 -1.29 4.95 19.24
N GLY A 74 -2.35 4.22 18.84
CA GLY A 74 -3.63 4.23 19.54
C GLY A 74 -4.60 5.34 19.11
N GLU A 75 -4.24 6.17 18.15
CA GLU A 75 -5.09 7.29 17.68
C GLU A 75 -6.23 6.87 16.75
N MET A 76 -6.22 5.63 16.26
CA MET A 76 -7.30 5.15 15.39
C MET A 76 -8.64 5.15 16.10
N SER A 77 -9.60 5.92 15.61
CA SER A 77 -10.95 6.03 16.15
C SER A 77 -11.87 4.87 15.78
N ARG A 78 -11.58 4.16 14.68
CA ARG A 78 -12.35 3.03 14.18
C ARG A 78 -12.25 1.80 15.09
N ARG A 79 -13.32 1.00 15.13
CA ARG A 79 -13.27 -0.33 15.74
C ARG A 79 -12.19 -1.17 15.09
N ARG A 80 -11.59 -2.07 15.89
CA ARG A 80 -10.62 -3.06 15.41
C ARG A 80 -11.33 -4.36 15.05
N GLY A 81 -10.89 -5.01 13.98
CA GLY A 81 -11.48 -6.26 13.53
C GLY A 81 -10.74 -6.92 12.37
N ASN A 82 -11.33 -8.02 11.92
CA ASN A 82 -10.84 -8.82 10.80
C ASN A 82 -11.95 -8.97 9.76
N MET A 83 -11.59 -8.84 8.50
CA MET A 83 -12.46 -9.17 7.37
C MET A 83 -12.72 -10.67 7.35
N SER A 84 -13.99 -11.09 7.21
CA SER A 84 -14.31 -12.49 7.05
C SER A 84 -13.93 -13.00 5.66
N LEU A 85 -13.57 -14.27 5.55
CA LEU A 85 -13.24 -14.87 4.25
C LEU A 85 -14.46 -14.89 3.32
N GLY A 86 -15.66 -15.02 3.86
CA GLY A 86 -16.92 -15.02 3.10
C GLY A 86 -17.19 -13.67 2.45
N ASP A 87 -17.16 -12.59 3.24
CA ASP A 87 -17.35 -11.22 2.73
C ASP A 87 -16.27 -10.84 1.72
N TYR A 88 -15.02 -11.23 2.01
CA TYR A 88 -13.90 -11.02 1.10
C TYR A 88 -14.13 -11.69 -0.26
N LYS A 89 -14.54 -12.98 -0.27
CA LYS A 89 -14.80 -13.72 -1.52
C LYS A 89 -15.93 -13.08 -2.33
N ALA A 90 -17.02 -12.71 -1.68
CA ALA A 90 -18.16 -12.04 -2.34
C ALA A 90 -17.73 -10.72 -3.00
N MET A 91 -16.96 -9.89 -2.28
CA MET A 91 -16.40 -8.65 -2.80
C MET A 91 -15.45 -8.90 -4.00
N VAL A 92 -14.55 -9.88 -3.88
CA VAL A 92 -13.61 -10.21 -4.96
C VAL A 92 -14.35 -10.73 -6.21
N ASP A 93 -15.40 -11.53 -6.04
CA ASP A 93 -16.20 -12.03 -7.16
C ASP A 93 -16.88 -10.89 -7.93
N GLU A 94 -17.37 -9.86 -7.25
CA GLU A 94 -17.95 -8.70 -7.89
C GLU A 94 -16.92 -7.84 -8.62
N LEU A 95 -15.75 -7.59 -8.00
CA LEU A 95 -14.81 -6.58 -8.45
C LEU A 95 -13.71 -7.10 -9.38
N SER A 96 -13.26 -8.35 -9.20
CA SER A 96 -12.14 -8.92 -9.96
C SER A 96 -12.33 -8.94 -11.48
N PRO A 97 -13.55 -9.05 -12.03
CA PRO A 97 -13.72 -9.04 -13.49
C PRO A 97 -13.31 -7.73 -14.18
N ARG A 98 -13.13 -6.65 -13.41
CA ARG A 98 -12.75 -5.31 -13.92
C ARG A 98 -11.45 -4.79 -13.34
N SER A 99 -10.89 -5.47 -12.32
CA SER A 99 -9.69 -5.05 -11.62
C SER A 99 -8.47 -5.86 -12.05
N PHE A 100 -7.29 -5.22 -12.06
CA PHE A 100 -6.01 -5.87 -12.38
C PHE A 100 -5.23 -6.27 -11.14
N MET A 101 -5.29 -5.44 -10.09
CA MET A 101 -4.42 -5.57 -8.94
C MET A 101 -5.14 -5.27 -7.64
N MET A 102 -4.61 -5.87 -6.58
CA MET A 102 -5.12 -5.71 -5.23
C MET A 102 -3.97 -5.48 -4.25
N MET A 103 -3.97 -4.30 -3.63
CA MET A 103 -3.17 -3.99 -2.47
C MET A 103 -3.88 -4.53 -1.23
N MET A 104 -3.22 -5.40 -0.47
CA MET A 104 -3.83 -6.13 0.63
C MET A 104 -3.26 -5.69 1.99
N TRP A 105 -3.27 -4.41 2.24
CA TRP A 105 -3.01 -3.77 3.54
C TRP A 105 -3.51 -2.32 3.53
N ASN A 106 -3.72 -1.74 4.70
CA ASN A 106 -3.88 -0.30 4.93
C ASN A 106 -3.38 0.04 6.32
N GLN A 107 -4.18 -0.26 7.31
CA GLN A 107 -3.83 -0.23 8.72
C GLN A 107 -3.66 -1.67 9.23
N GLY A 108 -2.94 -1.85 10.35
CA GLY A 108 -2.72 -3.17 10.93
C GLY A 108 -1.62 -4.00 10.26
N GLU A 109 -1.50 -5.24 10.73
CA GLU A 109 -0.61 -6.27 10.18
C GLU A 109 -1.45 -7.35 9.49
N PRO A 110 -1.39 -7.48 8.15
CA PRO A 110 -2.26 -8.38 7.39
C PRO A 110 -2.24 -9.83 7.87
N TYR A 111 -1.08 -10.33 8.28
CA TYR A 111 -0.91 -11.71 8.75
C TYR A 111 -1.52 -12.01 10.12
N LEU A 112 -2.06 -11.01 10.82
CA LEU A 112 -2.89 -11.25 11.99
C LEU A 112 -4.31 -11.70 11.63
N ASN A 113 -4.75 -11.51 10.38
CA ASN A 113 -5.94 -12.19 9.89
C ASN A 113 -5.59 -13.65 9.53
N LYS A 114 -6.12 -14.60 10.27
CA LYS A 114 -5.83 -16.04 10.10
C LYS A 114 -6.14 -16.59 8.71
N CYS A 115 -7.07 -15.94 7.99
CA CYS A 115 -7.46 -16.32 6.63
C CYS A 115 -6.64 -15.60 5.54
N PHE A 116 -5.61 -14.80 5.89
CA PHE A 116 -4.95 -13.93 4.95
C PHE A 116 -4.36 -14.67 3.74
N ASN A 117 -3.64 -15.78 3.93
CA ASN A 117 -3.09 -16.57 2.83
C ASN A 117 -4.18 -17.19 1.93
N GLU A 118 -5.37 -17.50 2.48
CA GLU A 118 -6.50 -17.95 1.68
C GLU A 118 -7.12 -16.80 0.88
N MET A 119 -7.17 -15.59 1.45
CA MET A 119 -7.61 -14.39 0.74
C MET A 119 -6.69 -14.11 -0.44
N VAL A 120 -5.36 -14.15 -0.24
CA VAL A 120 -4.37 -14.00 -1.31
C VAL A 120 -4.60 -15.03 -2.41
N ARG A 121 -4.70 -16.31 -2.04
CA ARG A 121 -4.94 -17.40 -3.01
C ARG A 121 -6.23 -17.21 -3.80
N TYR A 122 -7.28 -16.76 -3.15
CA TYR A 122 -8.55 -16.50 -3.82
C TYR A 122 -8.43 -15.39 -4.86
N ALA A 123 -7.83 -14.25 -4.49
CA ALA A 123 -7.59 -13.13 -5.41
C ALA A 123 -6.66 -13.54 -6.57
N HIS A 124 -5.58 -14.30 -6.29
CA HIS A 124 -4.68 -14.84 -7.29
C HIS A 124 -5.44 -15.72 -8.31
N ASN A 125 -6.30 -16.64 -7.83
CA ASN A 125 -7.09 -17.52 -8.69
C ASN A 125 -8.14 -16.76 -9.53
N LYS A 126 -8.57 -15.57 -9.09
CA LYS A 126 -9.39 -14.64 -9.88
C LYS A 126 -8.56 -13.80 -10.86
N GLY A 127 -7.26 -14.06 -10.98
CA GLY A 127 -6.36 -13.39 -11.90
C GLY A 127 -6.02 -11.96 -11.48
N LEU A 128 -6.01 -11.63 -10.20
CA LEU A 128 -5.53 -10.35 -9.70
C LEU A 128 -4.03 -10.43 -9.41
N PHE A 129 -3.30 -9.35 -9.69
CA PHE A 129 -1.96 -9.14 -9.15
C PHE A 129 -2.10 -8.72 -7.69
N THR A 130 -1.55 -9.51 -6.78
CA THR A 130 -1.67 -9.29 -5.34
C THR A 130 -0.36 -8.86 -4.72
N PHE A 131 -0.41 -7.83 -3.88
CA PHE A 131 0.76 -7.38 -3.15
C PHE A 131 0.37 -6.91 -1.74
N THR A 132 1.30 -7.09 -0.79
CA THR A 132 1.08 -6.76 0.61
C THR A 132 2.32 -6.15 1.25
N SER A 133 2.14 -5.55 2.43
CA SER A 133 3.22 -5.12 3.30
C SER A 133 3.05 -5.76 4.67
N THR A 134 4.17 -6.17 5.28
CA THR A 134 4.21 -6.80 6.60
C THR A 134 5.36 -6.25 7.43
N ASN A 135 5.21 -6.30 8.74
CA ASN A 135 6.30 -6.04 9.68
C ASN A 135 7.25 -7.25 9.88
N GLY A 136 6.97 -8.39 9.24
CA GLY A 136 7.84 -9.56 9.20
C GLY A 136 7.74 -10.51 10.40
N HIS A 137 7.06 -10.14 11.49
CA HIS A 137 7.02 -10.94 12.72
C HIS A 137 6.17 -12.21 12.65
N TYR A 138 5.35 -12.34 11.61
CA TYR A 138 4.54 -13.54 11.40
C TYR A 138 5.38 -14.75 10.96
N ILE A 139 6.48 -14.51 10.23
CA ILE A 139 7.26 -15.58 9.57
C ILE A 139 8.25 -16.22 10.56
N ARG A 140 7.74 -17.03 11.48
CA ARG A 140 8.54 -17.65 12.57
C ARG A 140 9.01 -19.08 12.26
N LYS A 141 8.35 -19.74 11.30
CA LYS A 141 8.59 -21.13 10.91
C LYS A 141 8.66 -21.25 9.39
N ASP A 142 9.35 -22.28 8.92
CA ASP A 142 9.48 -22.58 7.48
C ASP A 142 8.12 -22.84 6.84
N SER A 143 7.19 -23.48 7.56
CA SER A 143 5.82 -23.73 7.08
C SER A 143 5.03 -22.45 6.83
N GLU A 144 5.26 -21.39 7.62
CA GLU A 144 4.63 -20.08 7.43
C GLU A 144 5.19 -19.41 6.16
N ALA A 145 6.51 -19.45 5.96
CA ALA A 145 7.17 -18.97 4.75
C ALA A 145 6.67 -19.70 3.49
N GLU A 146 6.60 -21.05 3.55
CA GLU A 146 6.04 -21.84 2.45
C GLU A 146 4.58 -21.52 2.15
N SER A 147 3.78 -21.31 3.19
CA SER A 147 2.36 -20.93 3.03
C SER A 147 2.20 -19.62 2.30
N ILE A 148 3.08 -18.64 2.56
CA ILE A 148 3.13 -17.37 1.84
C ILE A 148 3.48 -17.60 0.36
N VAL A 149 4.54 -18.37 0.06
CA VAL A 149 4.94 -18.68 -1.32
C VAL A 149 3.82 -19.41 -2.06
N LYS A 150 3.24 -20.43 -1.42
CA LYS A 150 2.14 -21.25 -1.99
C LYS A 150 0.80 -20.51 -2.12
N SER A 151 0.65 -19.32 -1.50
CA SER A 151 -0.58 -18.53 -1.61
C SER A 151 -0.75 -17.91 -3.00
N GLY A 152 0.32 -17.79 -3.78
CA GLY A 152 0.32 -17.11 -5.06
C GLY A 152 0.45 -15.59 -4.95
N LEU A 153 0.91 -15.09 -3.80
CA LEU A 153 1.22 -13.66 -3.62
C LEU A 153 2.27 -13.24 -4.67
N ASP A 154 2.02 -12.14 -5.36
CA ASP A 154 2.94 -11.67 -6.40
C ASP A 154 4.08 -10.83 -5.83
N GLU A 155 3.82 -10.02 -4.78
CA GLU A 155 4.84 -9.15 -4.19
C GLU A 155 4.61 -8.96 -2.69
N ILE A 156 5.68 -8.99 -1.90
CA ILE A 156 5.66 -8.72 -0.46
C ILE A 156 6.69 -7.66 -0.10
N ILE A 157 6.24 -6.65 0.63
CA ILE A 157 7.09 -5.62 1.21
C ILE A 157 7.29 -5.96 2.67
N VAL A 158 8.53 -6.17 3.09
CA VAL A 158 8.89 -6.35 4.50
C VAL A 158 9.52 -5.08 5.02
N SER A 159 8.96 -4.53 6.09
CA SER A 159 9.43 -3.27 6.68
C SER A 159 10.57 -3.52 7.67
N LEU A 160 11.73 -2.90 7.45
CA LEU A 160 12.90 -3.04 8.32
C LEU A 160 13.11 -1.81 9.23
N ASP A 161 13.34 -0.62 8.69
CA ASP A 161 13.48 0.70 9.35
C ASP A 161 14.54 0.80 10.48
N GLY A 162 15.54 -0.07 10.47
CA GLY A 162 16.72 -0.07 11.35
C GLY A 162 17.69 -1.15 10.93
N VAL A 163 18.93 -1.10 11.44
CA VAL A 163 20.01 -2.07 11.14
C VAL A 163 20.39 -2.91 12.36
N ASP A 164 20.03 -2.45 13.55
CA ASP A 164 20.15 -3.14 14.81
C ASP A 164 18.89 -2.96 15.67
N GLN A 165 18.83 -3.60 16.82
CA GLN A 165 17.66 -3.54 17.70
C GLN A 165 17.46 -2.14 18.28
N GLU A 166 18.51 -1.39 18.53
CA GLU A 166 18.44 -0.06 19.14
C GLU A 166 17.80 0.94 18.17
N THR A 167 18.30 1.03 16.93
CA THR A 167 17.73 1.89 15.89
C THR A 167 16.33 1.43 15.47
N TYR A 168 16.13 0.11 15.31
CA TYR A 168 14.86 -0.47 14.88
C TYR A 168 13.72 -0.15 15.85
N GLN A 169 13.91 -0.33 17.15
CA GLN A 169 12.84 -0.15 18.15
C GLN A 169 12.46 1.32 18.39
N GLN A 170 13.27 2.30 17.94
CA GLN A 170 12.91 3.71 18.05
C GLN A 170 11.65 4.03 17.23
N TYR A 171 11.42 3.30 16.15
CA TYR A 171 10.20 3.42 15.35
C TYR A 171 9.32 2.16 15.40
N ARG A 172 9.89 0.97 15.30
CA ARG A 172 9.16 -0.31 15.32
C ARG A 172 8.96 -0.81 16.75
N VAL A 173 8.33 0.03 17.59
CA VAL A 173 8.14 -0.22 19.03
C VAL A 173 7.44 -1.54 19.29
N GLY A 174 8.04 -2.37 20.12
CA GLY A 174 7.57 -3.74 20.44
C GLY A 174 7.99 -4.80 19.42
N GLY A 175 8.79 -4.41 18.42
CA GLY A 175 9.35 -5.33 17.44
C GLY A 175 10.72 -5.87 17.84
N ASP A 176 11.12 -6.94 17.17
CA ASP A 176 12.38 -7.64 17.31
C ASP A 176 13.00 -7.78 15.91
N ILE A 177 14.11 -7.08 15.67
CA ILE A 177 14.73 -7.04 14.35
C ILE A 177 15.22 -8.42 13.89
N ASN A 178 15.68 -9.27 14.82
CA ASN A 178 16.16 -10.61 14.49
C ASN A 178 15.02 -11.45 13.91
N LYS A 179 13.79 -11.30 14.43
CA LYS A 179 12.62 -11.98 13.84
C LYS A 179 12.34 -11.53 12.42
N VAL A 180 12.59 -10.26 12.10
CA VAL A 180 12.43 -9.75 10.73
C VAL A 180 13.49 -10.36 9.81
N PHE A 181 14.78 -10.35 10.20
CA PHE A 181 15.85 -10.97 9.43
C PHE A 181 15.62 -12.47 9.21
N ASP A 182 15.30 -13.20 10.27
CA ASP A 182 14.99 -14.62 10.19
C ASP A 182 13.78 -14.91 9.29
N GLY A 183 12.74 -14.08 9.41
CA GLY A 183 11.54 -14.18 8.59
C GLY A 183 11.83 -13.99 7.10
N VAL A 184 12.60 -12.96 6.74
CA VAL A 184 13.02 -12.69 5.36
C VAL A 184 13.88 -13.84 4.83
N LYS A 185 14.86 -14.31 5.62
CA LYS A 185 15.72 -15.43 5.25
C LYS A 185 14.91 -16.70 4.98
N ARG A 186 13.97 -17.06 5.86
CA ARG A 186 13.05 -18.20 5.65
C ARG A 186 12.25 -18.05 4.38
N LEU A 187 11.74 -16.84 4.10
CA LEU A 187 10.94 -16.58 2.90
C LEU A 187 11.78 -16.75 1.62
N VAL A 188 13.02 -16.24 1.60
CA VAL A 188 13.95 -16.42 0.47
C VAL A 188 14.28 -17.90 0.26
N ILE A 189 14.59 -18.64 1.33
CA ILE A 189 14.87 -20.08 1.27
C ILE A 189 13.65 -20.86 0.79
N ALA A 190 12.45 -20.56 1.31
CA ALA A 190 11.22 -21.23 0.87
C ALA A 190 10.94 -21.00 -0.61
N LYS A 191 11.13 -19.76 -1.10
CA LYS A 191 11.00 -19.42 -2.52
C LYS A 191 11.97 -20.23 -3.39
N GLN A 192 13.24 -20.32 -2.99
CA GLN A 192 14.26 -21.10 -3.70
C GLN A 192 13.95 -22.60 -3.70
N ARG A 193 13.61 -23.18 -2.53
CA ARG A 193 13.29 -24.60 -2.36
C ARG A 193 12.08 -25.01 -3.20
N LEU A 194 11.09 -24.14 -3.34
CA LEU A 194 9.88 -24.39 -4.12
C LEU A 194 10.05 -24.05 -5.61
N GLY A 195 11.21 -23.56 -6.04
CA GLY A 195 11.43 -23.12 -7.41
C GLY A 195 10.48 -22.00 -7.84
N ALA A 196 10.00 -21.18 -6.89
CA ALA A 196 8.98 -20.19 -7.14
C ALA A 196 9.58 -18.85 -7.57
N GLU A 197 8.99 -18.23 -8.61
CA GLU A 197 9.37 -16.87 -9.03
C GLU A 197 8.73 -15.79 -8.13
N THR A 198 7.67 -16.11 -7.42
CA THR A 198 6.90 -15.22 -6.52
C THR A 198 6.83 -15.76 -5.11
N PRO A 199 6.62 -14.86 -4.10
CA PRO A 199 6.51 -13.40 -4.26
C PRO A 199 7.85 -12.74 -4.59
N LEU A 200 7.82 -11.57 -5.25
CA LEU A 200 8.97 -10.66 -5.20
C LEU A 200 9.10 -10.14 -3.77
N ILE A 201 10.26 -10.27 -3.20
CA ILE A 201 10.54 -9.90 -1.81
C ILE A 201 11.23 -8.54 -1.82
N ASN A 202 10.58 -7.53 -1.30
CA ASN A 202 11.09 -6.16 -1.21
C ASN A 202 11.36 -5.83 0.25
N LEU A 203 12.57 -5.41 0.58
CA LEU A 203 12.90 -4.86 1.88
C LEU A 203 12.70 -3.34 1.84
N GLN A 204 11.83 -2.82 2.73
CA GLN A 204 11.54 -1.39 2.80
C GLN A 204 12.22 -0.77 4.01
N PHE A 205 12.81 0.41 3.79
CA PHE A 205 13.46 1.24 4.78
C PHE A 205 12.90 2.67 4.71
N ILE A 206 12.20 3.10 5.76
CA ILE A 206 11.73 4.48 5.89
C ILE A 206 12.83 5.28 6.56
N VAL A 207 13.37 6.27 5.85
CA VAL A 207 14.43 7.12 6.39
C VAL A 207 13.84 8.09 7.40
N MET A 208 14.43 8.07 8.59
CA MET A 208 14.11 8.93 9.71
C MET A 208 15.41 9.44 10.34
N ARG A 209 15.30 10.44 11.22
CA ARG A 209 16.47 11.06 11.86
C ARG A 209 17.43 10.06 12.53
N HIS A 210 16.89 9.05 13.19
CA HIS A 210 17.66 8.08 13.97
C HIS A 210 18.33 6.97 13.14
N ASN A 211 17.95 6.84 11.85
CA ASN A 211 18.46 5.78 10.97
C ASN A 211 18.94 6.30 9.61
N GLN A 212 19.03 7.61 9.42
CA GLN A 212 19.39 8.21 8.13
C GLN A 212 20.80 7.84 7.64
N ASP A 213 21.70 7.55 8.57
CA ASP A 213 23.09 7.18 8.28
C ASP A 213 23.25 5.68 8.02
N ASP A 214 22.18 4.88 8.23
CA ASP A 214 22.20 3.42 8.13
C ASP A 214 21.78 2.89 6.75
N ILE A 215 21.45 3.75 5.79
CA ILE A 215 20.86 3.35 4.50
C ILE A 215 21.74 2.37 3.74
N ASP A 216 23.04 2.62 3.66
CA ASP A 216 23.97 1.76 2.92
C ASP A 216 24.14 0.39 3.60
N LEU A 217 24.17 0.35 4.93
CA LEU A 217 24.20 -0.90 5.68
C LEU A 217 22.90 -1.69 5.53
N ALA A 218 21.76 -1.01 5.56
CA ALA A 218 20.45 -1.64 5.30
C ALA A 218 20.35 -2.20 3.87
N GLU A 219 20.93 -1.51 2.87
CA GLU A 219 21.03 -2.03 1.50
C GLU A 219 21.93 -3.26 1.43
N GLN A 220 23.07 -3.25 2.14
CA GLN A 220 23.96 -4.40 2.22
C GLN A 220 23.23 -5.62 2.81
N TYR A 221 22.49 -5.45 3.91
CA TYR A 221 21.66 -6.52 4.48
C TYR A 221 20.62 -7.03 3.49
N ALA A 222 19.99 -6.15 2.71
CA ALA A 222 19.05 -6.57 1.68
C ALA A 222 19.71 -7.45 0.61
N ARG A 223 20.95 -7.13 0.21
CA ARG A 223 21.76 -7.95 -0.73
C ARG A 223 22.12 -9.30 -0.14
N ASP A 224 22.61 -9.32 1.11
CA ASP A 224 23.07 -10.53 1.79
C ASP A 224 21.90 -11.49 2.07
N LEU A 225 20.73 -10.96 2.41
CA LEU A 225 19.49 -11.73 2.54
C LEU A 225 18.99 -12.26 1.19
N GLY A 226 19.43 -11.68 0.08
CA GLY A 226 19.04 -12.09 -1.26
C GLY A 226 17.62 -11.72 -1.61
N VAL A 227 17.12 -10.57 -1.17
CA VAL A 227 15.81 -10.04 -1.59
C VAL A 227 15.85 -9.47 -3.01
N ASP A 228 14.68 -9.27 -3.62
CA ASP A 228 14.60 -8.82 -5.00
C ASP A 228 14.84 -7.30 -5.13
N LYS A 229 14.36 -6.49 -4.15
CA LYS A 229 14.48 -5.02 -4.18
C LYS A 229 14.72 -4.44 -2.80
N PHE A 230 15.39 -3.30 -2.77
CA PHE A 230 15.49 -2.42 -1.61
C PHE A 230 14.74 -1.12 -1.89
N LEU A 231 13.80 -0.76 -1.00
CA LEU A 231 12.92 0.38 -1.14
C LEU A 231 13.24 1.41 -0.07
N VAL A 232 13.79 2.54 -0.46
CA VAL A 232 14.02 3.68 0.44
C VAL A 232 12.85 4.63 0.34
N LYS A 233 12.21 4.95 1.47
CA LYS A 233 11.04 5.84 1.53
C LYS A 233 11.23 6.97 2.52
N THR A 234 10.55 8.08 2.25
CA THR A 234 10.49 9.23 3.15
C THR A 234 9.41 9.03 4.21
N ALA A 235 9.67 9.46 5.45
CA ALA A 235 8.69 9.42 6.53
C ALA A 235 7.50 10.36 6.25
N GLN A 236 6.31 9.98 6.72
CA GLN A 236 5.14 10.84 6.78
C GLN A 236 4.88 11.22 8.24
N VAL A 237 4.79 12.51 8.52
CA VAL A 237 4.54 13.07 9.85
C VAL A 237 3.20 13.79 9.88
N TYR A 238 2.63 13.96 11.07
CA TYR A 238 1.29 14.52 11.24
C TYR A 238 1.28 15.78 12.15
N SER A 239 2.39 16.06 12.85
CA SER A 239 2.57 17.22 13.72
C SER A 239 3.99 17.75 13.62
N ASP A 240 4.21 18.99 14.11
CA ASP A 240 5.54 19.56 14.20
C ASP A 240 6.44 18.79 15.19
N ALA A 241 5.86 18.28 16.28
CA ALA A 241 6.57 17.40 17.22
C ALA A 241 7.06 16.10 16.58
N ASP A 242 6.24 15.49 15.70
CA ASP A 242 6.65 14.34 14.90
C ASP A 242 7.77 14.71 13.92
N ALA A 243 7.66 15.89 13.31
CA ALA A 243 8.67 16.36 12.38
C ALA A 243 10.03 16.55 13.06
N ASP A 244 10.06 17.20 14.20
CA ASP A 244 11.28 17.44 14.97
C ASP A 244 11.93 16.12 15.45
N LYS A 245 11.11 15.12 15.75
CA LYS A 245 11.58 13.82 16.22
C LYS A 245 12.03 12.88 15.10
N PHE A 246 11.29 12.83 14.00
CA PHE A 246 11.44 11.76 13.01
C PHE A 246 11.98 12.22 11.66
N LEU A 247 11.82 13.48 11.24
CA LEU A 247 12.33 13.87 9.94
C LEU A 247 13.87 13.86 9.92
N PRO A 248 14.46 13.28 8.87
CA PRO A 248 15.91 13.27 8.69
C PRO A 248 16.44 14.71 8.53
N SER A 249 17.72 14.91 8.89
CA SER A 249 18.41 16.17 8.66
C SER A 249 18.79 16.36 7.19
N GLU A 250 18.97 15.26 6.45
CA GLU A 250 19.26 15.28 5.03
C GLU A 250 17.99 15.53 4.23
N ASP A 251 17.97 16.67 3.52
CA ASP A 251 16.81 17.17 2.80
C ASP A 251 16.33 16.26 1.65
N SER A 252 17.25 15.51 1.05
CA SER A 252 16.96 14.54 -0.03
C SER A 252 16.03 13.41 0.43
N TYR A 253 16.06 13.06 1.72
CA TYR A 253 15.21 12.03 2.32
C TYR A 253 13.97 12.60 3.04
N SER A 254 13.79 13.93 3.05
CA SER A 254 12.57 14.54 3.58
C SER A 254 11.57 14.82 2.46
N ARG A 255 10.29 14.45 2.67
CA ARG A 255 9.19 14.86 1.79
C ARG A 255 8.66 16.25 2.10
N TYR A 256 9.19 16.90 3.14
CA TYR A 256 8.72 18.17 3.62
C TYR A 256 9.79 19.24 3.51
N GLU A 257 9.33 20.49 3.36
CA GLU A 257 10.11 21.70 3.53
C GLU A 257 9.47 22.56 4.61
N LYS A 258 10.31 23.29 5.38
CA LYS A 258 9.83 24.27 6.36
C LYS A 258 9.59 25.60 5.65
N THR A 259 8.41 26.17 5.85
CA THR A 259 8.02 27.51 5.40
C THR A 259 7.57 28.33 6.60
N ASP A 260 7.33 29.63 6.38
CA ASP A 260 6.79 30.53 7.43
C ASP A 260 5.42 30.07 7.94
N ASP A 261 4.65 29.38 7.11
CA ASP A 261 3.33 28.81 7.43
C ASP A 261 3.40 27.39 8.05
N GLY A 262 4.60 26.89 8.34
CA GLY A 262 4.83 25.55 8.90
C GLY A 262 5.37 24.53 7.89
N LEU A 263 5.11 23.26 8.14
CA LEU A 263 5.63 22.14 7.35
C LEU A 263 4.74 21.84 6.14
N VAL A 264 5.29 21.92 4.93
CA VAL A 264 4.57 21.63 3.69
C VAL A 264 5.20 20.48 2.91
N VAL A 265 4.40 19.75 2.14
CA VAL A 265 4.91 18.67 1.28
C VAL A 265 5.64 19.28 0.09
N LYS A 266 6.88 18.82 -0.16
CA LYS A 266 7.71 19.29 -1.27
C LYS A 266 7.10 19.06 -2.64
N GLY A 267 7.41 19.95 -3.56
CA GLY A 267 7.05 19.86 -4.96
C GLY A 267 5.79 20.65 -5.32
N GLN A 268 5.42 20.54 -6.58
CA GLN A 268 4.27 21.28 -7.09
C GLN A 268 2.96 20.52 -6.84
N PRO A 269 1.97 21.14 -6.19
CA PRO A 269 0.66 20.51 -6.00
C PRO A 269 0.01 20.23 -7.36
N VAL A 270 -0.52 19.02 -7.54
CA VAL A 270 -1.29 18.67 -8.72
C VAL A 270 -2.77 18.91 -8.48
N ARG A 271 -3.45 19.39 -9.50
CA ARG A 271 -4.90 19.58 -9.45
C ARG A 271 -5.63 18.23 -9.44
N GLY A 272 -6.59 18.09 -8.55
CA GLY A 272 -7.37 16.85 -8.43
C GLY A 272 -6.56 15.68 -7.90
N CYS A 273 -7.10 14.49 -8.05
CA CYS A 273 -6.43 13.25 -7.64
C CYS A 273 -6.85 12.08 -8.55
N LYS A 274 -5.90 11.55 -9.32
CA LYS A 274 -6.14 10.41 -10.23
C LYS A 274 -6.55 9.14 -9.50
N VAL A 275 -6.09 8.92 -8.26
CA VAL A 275 -6.42 7.76 -7.43
C VAL A 275 -7.92 7.58 -7.28
N LEU A 276 -8.68 8.66 -7.16
CA LEU A 276 -10.13 8.64 -7.04
C LEU A 276 -10.88 8.10 -8.28
N TRP A 277 -10.21 7.93 -9.42
CA TRP A 277 -10.79 7.36 -10.65
C TRP A 277 -10.44 5.91 -10.86
N TYR A 278 -9.28 5.47 -10.34
CA TYR A 278 -8.81 4.12 -10.62
C TYR A 278 -8.72 3.20 -9.40
N SER A 279 -8.85 3.73 -8.19
CA SER A 279 -8.69 2.95 -6.96
C SER A 279 -9.77 3.26 -5.93
N SER A 280 -10.04 2.31 -5.07
CA SER A 280 -10.95 2.44 -3.92
C SER A 280 -10.42 1.63 -2.75
N MET A 281 -10.60 2.13 -1.53
CA MET A 281 -10.22 1.48 -0.29
C MET A 281 -11.43 0.79 0.34
N ILE A 282 -11.31 -0.50 0.66
CA ILE A 282 -12.34 -1.30 1.34
C ILE A 282 -11.74 -1.80 2.65
N ASN A 283 -12.31 -1.36 3.74
CA ASN A 283 -11.85 -1.68 5.08
C ASN A 283 -12.40 -3.03 5.56
N TRP A 284 -11.84 -3.56 6.65
CA TRP A 284 -12.14 -4.91 7.16
C TRP A 284 -13.63 -5.17 7.41
N ASN A 285 -14.41 -4.15 7.72
CA ASN A 285 -15.86 -4.20 7.99
C ASN A 285 -16.73 -3.87 6.76
N GLY A 286 -16.13 -3.76 5.58
CA GLY A 286 -16.79 -3.41 4.33
C GLY A 286 -16.94 -1.92 4.07
N ASP A 287 -16.62 -1.06 5.02
CA ASP A 287 -16.68 0.39 4.80
C ASP A 287 -15.75 0.81 3.66
N VAL A 288 -16.30 1.55 2.71
CA VAL A 288 -15.59 2.04 1.54
C VAL A 288 -15.13 3.47 1.80
N ALA A 289 -13.81 3.68 1.73
CA ALA A 289 -13.17 4.99 1.79
C ALA A 289 -12.65 5.42 0.40
N PRO A 290 -12.48 6.72 0.12
CA PRO A 290 -12.03 7.21 -1.19
C PRO A 290 -10.60 6.78 -1.51
N CYS A 291 -9.72 6.67 -0.52
CA CYS A 291 -8.34 6.21 -0.67
C CYS A 291 -7.74 5.76 0.69
N CYS A 292 -6.50 5.23 0.67
CA CYS A 292 -5.80 4.76 1.86
C CYS A 292 -5.35 5.87 2.83
N PHE A 293 -5.44 7.14 2.46
CA PHE A 293 -5.16 8.26 3.35
C PHE A 293 -6.31 8.58 4.31
N ASP A 294 -7.52 8.13 3.99
CA ASP A 294 -8.69 8.19 4.89
C ASP A 294 -8.65 7.02 5.87
N LYS A 295 -7.77 7.12 6.86
CA LYS A 295 -7.45 6.01 7.79
C LYS A 295 -8.56 5.71 8.78
N ASP A 296 -9.34 6.71 9.16
CA ASP A 296 -10.46 6.61 10.09
C ASP A 296 -11.83 6.52 9.40
N VAL A 297 -11.85 6.56 8.05
CA VAL A 297 -13.08 6.51 7.24
C VAL A 297 -13.99 7.71 7.50
N ASP A 298 -13.39 8.89 7.66
CA ASP A 298 -14.12 10.15 7.84
C ASP A 298 -14.99 10.48 6.61
N PHE A 299 -14.59 9.99 5.45
CA PHE A 299 -15.32 10.12 4.20
C PHE A 299 -15.89 8.77 3.74
N LYS A 300 -16.80 8.20 4.53
CA LYS A 300 -17.45 6.93 4.16
C LYS A 300 -18.27 7.08 2.89
N MET A 301 -17.98 6.25 1.87
CA MET A 301 -18.65 6.24 0.56
C MET A 301 -19.84 5.27 0.51
N GLY A 302 -19.89 4.30 1.41
CA GLY A 302 -20.87 3.23 1.51
C GLY A 302 -20.27 1.98 2.14
N SER A 303 -20.97 0.84 2.04
CA SER A 303 -20.46 -0.46 2.50
C SER A 303 -20.45 -1.48 1.37
N ALA A 304 -19.30 -2.10 1.13
CA ALA A 304 -19.12 -3.13 0.12
C ALA A 304 -19.77 -4.48 0.51
N PHE A 305 -20.22 -4.64 1.76
CA PHE A 305 -20.85 -5.86 2.28
C PHE A 305 -22.36 -5.74 2.35
N GLU A 306 -22.93 -4.56 2.13
CA GLU A 306 -24.35 -4.38 2.02
C GLU A 306 -24.90 -4.88 0.67
N LYS A 307 -26.19 -5.26 0.67
CA LYS A 307 -26.85 -5.68 -0.57
C LYS A 307 -26.85 -4.54 -1.60
N GLY A 308 -26.30 -4.80 -2.75
CA GLY A 308 -26.21 -3.85 -3.86
C GLY A 308 -24.90 -4.01 -4.61
N SER A 309 -24.83 -3.41 -5.78
CA SER A 309 -23.60 -3.44 -6.57
C SER A 309 -22.63 -2.36 -6.09
N PHE A 310 -21.35 -2.70 -5.95
CA PHE A 310 -20.26 -1.75 -5.70
C PHE A 310 -20.27 -0.57 -6.71
N LYS A 311 -20.77 -0.82 -7.93
CA LYS A 311 -20.96 0.22 -8.94
C LYS A 311 -21.84 1.37 -8.44
N ASN A 312 -22.87 1.08 -7.62
CA ASN A 312 -23.76 2.08 -7.05
C ASN A 312 -23.02 2.96 -6.03
N ILE A 313 -22.12 2.37 -5.21
CA ILE A 313 -21.25 3.11 -4.32
C ILE A 313 -20.28 3.98 -5.14
N TRP A 314 -19.60 3.38 -6.12
CA TRP A 314 -18.57 4.01 -6.93
C TRP A 314 -19.04 5.22 -7.74
N ARG A 315 -20.29 5.17 -8.21
CA ARG A 315 -20.97 6.26 -8.94
C ARG A 315 -21.97 7.01 -8.06
N GLY A 316 -22.08 6.64 -6.80
CA GLY A 316 -22.99 7.24 -5.83
C GLY A 316 -22.64 8.69 -5.50
N ARG A 317 -23.61 9.36 -4.91
CA ARG A 317 -23.52 10.79 -4.59
C ARG A 317 -22.28 11.10 -3.73
N SER A 318 -22.01 10.34 -2.68
CA SER A 318 -20.87 10.55 -1.79
C SER A 318 -19.53 10.59 -2.55
N TYR A 319 -19.30 9.59 -3.43
CA TYR A 319 -18.09 9.56 -4.26
C TYR A 319 -18.05 10.70 -5.28
N MET A 320 -19.17 11.03 -5.92
CA MET A 320 -19.22 12.09 -6.93
C MET A 320 -18.98 13.46 -6.31
N ASP A 321 -19.58 13.73 -5.15
CA ASP A 321 -19.40 14.99 -4.42
C ASP A 321 -17.95 15.11 -3.91
N PHE A 322 -17.36 14.02 -3.40
CA PHE A 322 -15.96 14.01 -2.98
C PHE A 322 -15.00 14.25 -4.16
N ARG A 323 -15.21 13.58 -5.31
CA ARG A 323 -14.43 13.84 -6.54
C ARG A 323 -14.56 15.31 -6.99
N LYS A 324 -15.76 15.86 -6.94
CA LYS A 324 -16.02 17.28 -7.29
C LYS A 324 -15.27 18.22 -6.35
N LYS A 325 -15.30 17.96 -5.03
CA LYS A 325 -14.57 18.73 -4.02
C LYS A 325 -13.07 18.74 -4.31
N VAL A 326 -12.48 17.56 -4.51
CA VAL A 326 -11.03 17.41 -4.79
C VAL A 326 -10.62 17.98 -6.15
N LEU A 327 -11.46 17.87 -7.19
CA LEU A 327 -11.21 18.53 -8.49
C LEU A 327 -11.23 20.05 -8.41
N LYS A 328 -12.10 20.59 -7.57
CA LYS A 328 -12.22 22.05 -7.37
C LYS A 328 -11.02 22.57 -6.57
N ASP A 329 -10.84 22.00 -5.40
CA ASP A 329 -9.79 22.38 -4.46
C ASP A 329 -9.39 21.17 -3.60
N ARG A 330 -8.20 20.63 -3.86
CA ARG A 330 -7.65 19.53 -3.09
C ARG A 330 -7.17 19.96 -1.70
N SER A 331 -6.66 21.19 -1.57
CA SER A 331 -6.11 21.72 -0.33
C SER A 331 -7.17 21.93 0.75
N GLY A 332 -8.42 22.09 0.34
CA GLY A 332 -9.58 22.15 1.24
C GLY A 332 -9.99 20.81 1.89
N VAL A 333 -9.21 19.74 1.67
CA VAL A 333 -9.42 18.41 2.28
C VAL A 333 -8.18 18.05 3.09
N ASP A 334 -8.28 17.98 4.42
CA ASP A 334 -7.15 17.83 5.33
C ASP A 334 -6.24 16.64 4.99
N MET A 335 -6.81 15.46 4.81
CA MET A 335 -6.01 14.29 4.44
C MET A 335 -5.29 14.43 3.10
N CYS A 336 -5.77 15.30 2.20
CA CYS A 336 -5.16 15.54 0.90
C CYS A 336 -3.99 16.53 0.96
N ARG A 337 -3.93 17.41 1.97
CA ARG A 337 -2.82 18.35 2.15
C ARG A 337 -1.51 17.65 2.44
N ASN A 338 -1.54 16.62 3.27
CA ASN A 338 -0.36 15.82 3.65
C ASN A 338 -0.14 14.57 2.76
N CYS A 339 -0.74 14.53 1.57
CA CYS A 339 -0.69 13.36 0.70
C CYS A 339 0.28 13.57 -0.47
N SER A 340 1.36 12.77 -0.50
CA SER A 340 2.38 12.79 -1.56
C SER A 340 1.83 12.52 -2.97
N GLU A 341 0.72 11.80 -3.12
CA GLU A 341 0.04 11.58 -4.42
C GLU A 341 -0.50 12.89 -5.06
N GLY A 342 -0.55 13.97 -4.28
CA GLY A 342 -0.97 15.30 -4.70
C GLY A 342 0.12 16.23 -5.16
N TYR A 343 1.35 15.78 -5.17
CA TYR A 343 2.51 16.59 -5.49
C TYR A 343 3.36 15.90 -6.55
N ARG A 344 4.02 16.71 -7.39
CA ARG A 344 5.05 16.23 -8.31
C ARG A 344 6.37 16.22 -7.55
N GLY A 345 6.79 15.06 -7.10
CA GLY A 345 8.04 14.87 -6.37
C GLY A 345 8.39 13.39 -6.29
N MET A 346 9.62 13.10 -5.91
CA MET A 346 10.10 11.75 -5.66
C MET A 346 10.13 11.52 -4.15
N PHE A 347 9.23 10.66 -3.66
CA PHE A 347 9.07 10.35 -2.24
C PHE A 347 9.54 8.92 -1.89
N SER A 348 10.22 8.27 -2.84
CA SER A 348 10.78 6.94 -2.65
C SER A 348 11.78 6.62 -3.74
N HIS A 349 12.84 5.90 -3.38
CA HIS A 349 13.86 5.39 -4.27
C HIS A 349 13.80 3.86 -4.27
N VAL A 350 13.97 3.24 -5.44
CA VAL A 350 13.97 1.78 -5.59
C VAL A 350 15.30 1.36 -6.14
N LYS A 351 16.00 0.49 -5.41
CA LYS A 351 17.21 -0.19 -5.88
C LYS A 351 16.87 -1.65 -6.17
N GLU A 352 16.98 -2.07 -7.44
CA GLU A 352 16.83 -3.46 -7.83
C GLU A 352 18.11 -4.22 -7.51
N LEU A 353 18.00 -5.32 -6.75
CA LEU A 353 19.15 -6.07 -6.26
C LEU A 353 19.38 -7.36 -7.04
N ARG A 354 18.34 -7.90 -7.67
CA ARG A 354 18.41 -9.09 -8.52
C ARG A 354 17.94 -8.77 -9.94
N SER A 355 18.71 -9.16 -10.91
CA SER A 355 18.41 -9.08 -12.34
C SER A 355 17.59 -10.29 -12.81
#